data_764715e88ffdb76feaefe4b420816080
#
_entry.id   764715e88ffdb76feaefe4b420816080
#
_cell.length_a   1.000
_cell.length_b   1.000
_cell.length_c   1.000
_cell.angle_alpha   90.00
_cell.angle_beta   90.00
_cell.angle_gamma   90.00
#
_symmetry.space_group_name_H-M   'P 1'
#
loop_
_entity.id
_entity.type
_entity.pdbx_description
1 polymer ?
#
loop_
_entity_poly.entity_id
_entity_poly.type
_entity_poly.pdbx_seq_one_letter_code
_entity_poly.pdbx_strand_id
1 'polypeptide(L)'
;ETGIESDMTVVELSPGGGWYTEILANYIHYPGTLIAAHWSKDSEVAYFRRGRANFEKKMSDDPMYGRVEIVDLYSPLADANSVDAVLTFRNLHNWLGPNMDRIFENTFKALKPGGIFGIVEHRAKPGTSMDMMKKSGYVTEEHALEIAKKHGFELVATSEVNANPKDTANHPKGVWTLPPNYRLKDQDRDKYTEIG
;
A
#
# COMPACT_ATOMS: atom_id res chain seq x y z
N GLU A 1 -14.12 -4.01 8.32
CA GLU A 1 -13.39 -5.28 8.57
C GLU A 1 -13.15 -5.94 7.21
N THR A 2 -11.87 -6.27 6.89
CA THR A 2 -11.50 -6.86 5.60
C THR A 2 -11.81 -8.34 5.49
N GLY A 3 -12.23 -8.98 6.58
CA GLY A 3 -12.51 -10.42 6.61
C GLY A 3 -11.28 -11.32 6.37
N ILE A 4 -10.07 -10.80 6.63
CA ILE A 4 -8.84 -11.58 6.47
C ILE A 4 -8.72 -12.59 7.60
N GLU A 5 -8.51 -13.84 7.23
CA GLU A 5 -8.26 -14.94 8.14
C GLU A 5 -6.79 -15.39 8.08
N SER A 6 -6.32 -16.02 9.13
CA SER A 6 -4.90 -16.35 9.30
C SER A 6 -4.36 -17.42 8.34
N ASP A 7 -5.23 -18.19 7.72
CA ASP A 7 -4.93 -19.26 6.77
C ASP A 7 -5.03 -18.85 5.30
N MET A 8 -5.31 -17.55 5.04
CA MET A 8 -5.42 -17.00 3.70
C MET A 8 -4.07 -16.75 3.04
N THR A 9 -4.06 -16.74 1.70
CA THR A 9 -2.96 -16.18 0.91
C THR A 9 -3.19 -14.69 0.73
N VAL A 10 -2.31 -13.88 1.30
CA VAL A 10 -2.40 -12.41 1.31
C VAL A 10 -1.20 -11.79 0.61
N VAL A 11 -1.44 -10.79 -0.24
CA VAL A 11 -0.38 -9.97 -0.84
C VAL A 11 -0.39 -8.58 -0.22
N GLU A 12 0.76 -8.10 0.23
CA GLU A 12 0.97 -6.69 0.58
C GLU A 12 1.70 -5.98 -0.56
N LEU A 13 1.09 -4.93 -1.13
CA LEU A 13 1.70 -4.12 -2.18
C LEU A 13 2.49 -2.95 -1.59
N SER A 14 3.73 -2.78 -2.04
CA SER A 14 4.66 -1.71 -1.62
C SER A 14 4.86 -1.62 -0.11
N PRO A 15 5.37 -2.68 0.53
CA PRO A 15 5.52 -2.75 1.99
C PRO A 15 6.46 -1.69 2.59
N GLY A 16 7.23 -0.99 1.76
CA GLY A 16 8.21 0.01 2.20
C GLY A 16 9.25 -0.57 3.14
N GLY A 17 9.31 -0.10 4.39
CA GLY A 17 10.19 -0.65 5.43
C GLY A 17 9.63 -1.88 6.15
N GLY A 18 8.46 -2.39 5.76
CA GLY A 18 7.88 -3.63 6.29
C GLY A 18 7.06 -3.48 7.58
N TRP A 19 6.55 -2.30 7.90
CA TRP A 19 5.77 -2.10 9.13
C TRP A 19 4.49 -2.95 9.17
N TYR A 20 3.70 -2.90 8.09
CA TYR A 20 2.50 -3.73 8.00
C TYR A 20 2.85 -5.20 7.72
N THR A 21 3.96 -5.46 7.01
CA THR A 21 4.47 -6.82 6.81
C THR A 21 4.71 -7.53 8.14
N GLU A 22 5.30 -6.85 9.13
CA GLU A 22 5.51 -7.43 10.47
C GLU A 22 4.19 -7.80 11.14
N ILE A 23 3.17 -6.94 11.04
CA ILE A 23 1.84 -7.21 11.59
C ILE A 23 1.19 -8.40 10.88
N LEU A 24 1.23 -8.38 9.54
CA LEU A 24 0.63 -9.43 8.73
C LEU A 24 1.34 -10.78 8.90
N ALA A 25 2.68 -10.79 8.97
CA ALA A 25 3.46 -12.01 9.17
C ALA A 25 3.23 -12.67 10.55
N ASN A 26 2.86 -11.86 11.55
CA ASN A 26 2.43 -12.37 12.85
C ASN A 26 1.01 -12.93 12.85
N TYR A 27 0.18 -12.50 11.92
CA TYR A 27 -1.22 -12.90 11.81
C TYR A 27 -1.41 -14.08 10.84
N ILE A 28 -0.75 -14.02 9.67
CA ILE A 28 -0.84 -15.06 8.64
C ILE A 28 0.13 -16.19 8.95
N HIS A 29 -0.39 -17.40 9.12
CA HIS A 29 0.42 -18.58 9.42
C HIS A 29 -0.15 -19.83 8.75
N TYR A 30 0.67 -20.84 8.64
CA TYR A 30 0.35 -22.05 7.89
C TYR A 30 -1.09 -22.55 8.12
N PRO A 31 -1.85 -22.88 7.05
CA PRO A 31 -1.43 -22.98 5.65
C PRO A 31 -1.41 -21.64 4.89
N GLY A 32 -1.72 -20.52 5.52
CA GLY A 32 -1.70 -19.20 4.91
C GLY A 32 -0.30 -18.78 4.45
N THR A 33 -0.26 -17.88 3.47
CA THR A 33 0.96 -17.35 2.88
C THR A 33 0.90 -15.83 2.82
N LEU A 34 1.98 -15.16 3.23
CA LEU A 34 2.16 -13.72 3.03
C LEU A 34 3.17 -13.46 1.91
N ILE A 35 2.73 -12.72 0.91
CA ILE A 35 3.56 -12.28 -0.23
C ILE A 35 3.73 -10.77 -0.15
N ALA A 36 4.97 -10.29 -0.14
CA ALA A 36 5.32 -8.88 -0.15
C ALA A 36 5.76 -8.45 -1.56
N ALA A 37 4.94 -7.66 -2.26
CA ALA A 37 5.25 -7.14 -3.58
C ALA A 37 6.02 -5.82 -3.46
N HIS A 38 7.32 -5.86 -3.63
CA HIS A 38 8.24 -4.74 -3.44
C HIS A 38 8.83 -4.24 -4.76
N TRP A 39 9.55 -3.14 -4.74
CA TRP A 39 10.33 -2.68 -5.90
C TRP A 39 11.27 -3.78 -6.41
N SER A 40 11.58 -3.75 -7.70
CA SER A 40 12.54 -4.71 -8.25
C SER A 40 13.93 -4.51 -7.66
N LYS A 41 14.60 -5.62 -7.35
CA LYS A 41 16.02 -5.63 -6.96
C LYS A 41 16.94 -5.11 -8.06
N ASP A 42 16.48 -5.21 -9.34
CA ASP A 42 17.20 -4.79 -10.52
C ASP A 42 16.77 -3.39 -11.02
N SER A 43 16.02 -2.61 -10.19
CA SER A 43 15.60 -1.26 -10.53
C SER A 43 16.78 -0.36 -10.87
N GLU A 44 16.68 0.46 -11.91
CA GLU A 44 17.71 1.47 -12.25
C GLU A 44 17.86 2.55 -11.17
N VAL A 45 16.81 2.77 -10.38
CA VAL A 45 16.78 3.78 -9.31
C VAL A 45 17.44 3.22 -8.04
N ALA A 46 18.60 3.75 -7.67
CA ALA A 46 19.37 3.30 -6.51
C ALA A 46 18.59 3.33 -5.18
N TYR A 47 17.69 4.29 -5.02
CA TYR A 47 16.81 4.36 -3.84
C TYR A 47 15.91 3.12 -3.72
N PHE A 48 15.32 2.66 -4.83
CA PHE A 48 14.44 1.49 -4.85
C PHE A 48 15.22 0.20 -4.59
N ARG A 49 16.42 0.05 -5.19
CA ARG A 49 17.29 -1.09 -4.92
C ARG A 49 17.67 -1.18 -3.45
N ARG A 50 18.06 -0.07 -2.84
CA ARG A 50 18.41 -0.03 -1.40
C ARG A 50 17.21 -0.36 -0.52
N GLY A 51 16.05 0.19 -0.85
CA GLY A 51 14.79 -0.10 -0.13
C GLY A 51 14.48 -1.59 -0.15
N ARG A 52 14.55 -2.22 -1.33
CA ARG A 52 14.35 -3.66 -1.48
C ARG A 52 15.39 -4.47 -0.70
N ALA A 53 16.66 -4.16 -0.82
CA ALA A 53 17.72 -4.88 -0.10
C ALA A 53 17.58 -4.77 1.43
N ASN A 54 17.22 -3.59 1.95
CA ASN A 54 16.97 -3.39 3.37
C ASN A 54 15.76 -4.20 3.85
N PHE A 55 14.70 -4.26 3.04
CA PHE A 55 13.52 -5.06 3.33
C PHE A 55 13.83 -6.56 3.35
N GLU A 56 14.53 -7.07 2.33
CA GLU A 56 14.97 -8.48 2.27
C GLU A 56 15.84 -8.85 3.48
N LYS A 57 16.80 -7.98 3.82
CA LYS A 57 17.62 -8.16 5.01
C LYS A 57 16.77 -8.25 6.27
N LYS A 58 15.84 -7.31 6.48
CA LYS A 58 14.93 -7.31 7.64
C LYS A 58 14.12 -8.60 7.73
N MET A 59 13.60 -9.09 6.60
CA MET A 59 12.82 -10.33 6.56
C MET A 59 13.70 -11.58 6.83
N SER A 60 14.98 -11.54 6.47
CA SER A 60 15.91 -12.65 6.72
C SER A 60 16.55 -12.64 8.11
N ASP A 61 16.62 -11.50 8.77
CA ASP A 61 17.27 -11.36 10.08
C ASP A 61 16.44 -11.99 11.23
N ASP A 62 15.13 -12.13 11.04
CA ASP A 62 14.24 -12.72 12.03
C ASP A 62 13.52 -13.96 11.44
N PRO A 63 13.69 -15.15 12.05
CA PRO A 63 13.02 -16.39 11.61
C PRO A 63 11.49 -16.28 11.50
N MET A 64 10.86 -15.39 12.25
CA MET A 64 9.43 -15.15 12.20
C MET A 64 8.99 -14.67 10.80
N TYR A 65 9.83 -13.88 10.12
CA TYR A 65 9.52 -13.35 8.80
C TYR A 65 10.11 -14.17 7.65
N GLY A 66 10.88 -15.21 7.93
CA GLY A 66 11.52 -16.06 6.92
C GLY A 66 10.55 -16.80 5.99
N ARG A 67 9.25 -16.75 6.29
CA ARG A 67 8.19 -17.34 5.45
C ARG A 67 7.52 -16.31 4.52
N VAL A 68 7.87 -15.03 4.62
CA VAL A 68 7.37 -13.98 3.73
C VAL A 68 7.99 -14.16 2.36
N GLU A 69 7.16 -14.42 1.37
CA GLU A 69 7.58 -14.46 -0.03
C GLU A 69 7.74 -13.04 -0.57
N ILE A 70 8.81 -12.77 -1.33
CA ILE A 70 9.06 -11.42 -1.84
C ILE A 70 9.10 -11.45 -3.36
N VAL A 71 8.18 -10.71 -3.98
CA VAL A 71 8.04 -10.61 -5.44
C VAL A 71 8.24 -9.16 -5.93
N ASP A 72 8.38 -8.97 -7.23
CA ASP A 72 8.46 -7.63 -7.82
C ASP A 72 7.07 -7.05 -8.04
N LEU A 73 6.83 -5.82 -7.58
CA LEU A 73 5.54 -5.10 -7.63
C LEU A 73 4.93 -5.03 -9.04
N TYR A 74 5.76 -4.92 -10.06
CA TYR A 74 5.31 -4.79 -11.46
C TYR A 74 5.33 -6.12 -12.23
N SER A 75 5.57 -7.23 -11.56
CA SER A 75 5.49 -8.59 -12.12
C SER A 75 4.19 -9.26 -11.68
N PRO A 76 3.83 -10.43 -12.22
CA PRO A 76 2.76 -11.24 -11.65
C PRO A 76 2.99 -11.45 -10.15
N LEU A 77 1.97 -11.17 -9.34
CA LEU A 77 2.07 -11.21 -7.87
C LEU A 77 2.05 -12.65 -7.33
N ALA A 78 1.32 -13.52 -8.03
CA ALA A 78 1.12 -14.93 -7.74
C ALA A 78 0.50 -15.60 -8.98
N ASP A 79 0.20 -16.88 -8.91
CA ASP A 79 -0.60 -17.58 -9.91
C ASP A 79 -2.00 -16.95 -10.03
N ALA A 80 -2.61 -17.05 -11.20
CA ALA A 80 -3.94 -16.49 -11.42
C ALA A 80 -4.97 -17.15 -10.49
N ASN A 81 -5.85 -16.34 -9.89
CA ASN A 81 -6.92 -16.78 -9.01
C ASN A 81 -6.44 -17.61 -7.79
N SER A 82 -5.27 -17.27 -7.23
CA SER A 82 -4.70 -17.99 -6.10
C SER A 82 -4.69 -17.20 -4.78
N VAL A 83 -4.90 -15.88 -4.84
CA VAL A 83 -4.80 -14.96 -3.70
C VAL A 83 -6.18 -14.64 -3.13
N ASP A 84 -6.33 -14.68 -1.81
CA ASP A 84 -7.58 -14.36 -1.12
C ASP A 84 -7.75 -12.86 -0.90
N ALA A 85 -6.66 -12.17 -0.55
CA ALA A 85 -6.68 -10.73 -0.35
C ALA A 85 -5.39 -10.05 -0.82
N VAL A 86 -5.52 -8.84 -1.35
CA VAL A 86 -4.41 -7.94 -1.66
C VAL A 86 -4.61 -6.65 -0.87
N LEU A 87 -3.57 -6.18 -0.20
CA LEU A 87 -3.61 -5.01 0.67
C LEU A 87 -2.57 -3.98 0.27
N THR A 88 -2.91 -2.72 0.43
CA THR A 88 -1.94 -1.63 0.33
C THR A 88 -2.25 -0.51 1.32
N PHE A 89 -1.19 0.08 1.87
CA PHE A 89 -1.29 1.06 2.93
C PHE A 89 -0.52 2.33 2.55
N ARG A 90 -1.25 3.38 2.15
CA ARG A 90 -0.72 4.71 1.82
C ARG A 90 0.29 4.70 0.65
N ASN A 91 -0.09 4.03 -0.45
CA ASN A 91 0.77 3.89 -1.62
C ASN A 91 0.15 4.35 -2.95
N LEU A 92 -1.17 4.48 -3.05
CA LEU A 92 -1.83 4.87 -4.31
C LEU A 92 -1.20 6.14 -4.91
N HIS A 93 -0.92 7.12 -4.06
CA HIS A 93 -0.29 8.38 -4.48
C HIS A 93 1.11 8.20 -5.11
N ASN A 94 1.83 7.14 -4.78
CA ASN A 94 3.13 6.82 -5.37
C ASN A 94 3.02 6.19 -6.77
N TRP A 95 1.83 5.71 -7.14
CA TRP A 95 1.57 5.01 -8.40
C TRP A 95 0.79 5.85 -9.41
N LEU A 96 0.39 7.08 -9.07
CA LEU A 96 -0.40 7.95 -9.93
C LEU A 96 0.26 8.13 -11.31
N GLY A 97 -0.32 7.49 -12.33
CA GLY A 97 0.19 7.45 -13.69
C GLY A 97 0.17 6.04 -14.29
N PRO A 98 0.98 5.77 -15.35
CA PRO A 98 0.90 4.53 -16.12
C PRO A 98 1.15 3.25 -15.30
N ASN A 99 1.94 3.32 -14.25
CA ASN A 99 2.26 2.17 -13.40
C ASN A 99 1.06 1.66 -12.60
N MET A 100 0.11 2.53 -12.28
CA MET A 100 -1.09 2.19 -11.52
C MET A 100 -1.94 1.15 -12.25
N ASP A 101 -2.13 1.31 -13.56
CA ASP A 101 -2.88 0.34 -14.38
C ASP A 101 -2.28 -1.07 -14.27
N ARG A 102 -0.96 -1.19 -14.37
CA ARG A 102 -0.27 -2.48 -14.28
C ARG A 102 -0.42 -3.14 -12.90
N ILE A 103 -0.36 -2.34 -11.84
CA ILE A 103 -0.53 -2.86 -10.47
C ILE A 103 -1.96 -3.38 -10.29
N PHE A 104 -2.97 -2.62 -10.72
CA PHE A 104 -4.37 -3.04 -10.61
C PHE A 104 -4.67 -4.27 -11.47
N GLU A 105 -4.13 -4.35 -12.69
CA GLU A 105 -4.26 -5.51 -13.56
C GLU A 105 -3.66 -6.78 -12.92
N ASN A 106 -2.42 -6.68 -12.40
CA ASN A 106 -1.76 -7.81 -11.74
C ASN A 106 -2.50 -8.23 -10.47
N THR A 107 -3.03 -7.27 -9.71
CA THR A 107 -3.86 -7.51 -8.53
C THR A 107 -5.13 -8.28 -8.89
N PHE A 108 -5.84 -7.81 -9.92
CA PHE A 108 -7.06 -8.47 -10.38
C PHE A 108 -6.81 -9.91 -10.86
N LYS A 109 -5.72 -10.14 -11.59
CA LYS A 109 -5.34 -11.48 -12.08
C LYS A 109 -4.99 -12.45 -10.96
N ALA A 110 -4.33 -11.97 -9.91
CA ALA A 110 -3.90 -12.82 -8.80
C ALA A 110 -5.06 -13.20 -7.88
N LEU A 111 -6.02 -12.29 -7.67
CA LEU A 111 -7.15 -12.51 -6.77
C LEU A 111 -8.09 -13.60 -7.26
N LYS A 112 -8.54 -14.43 -6.33
CA LYS A 112 -9.66 -15.36 -6.54
C LYS A 112 -10.95 -14.59 -6.86
N PRO A 113 -11.92 -15.19 -7.58
CA PRO A 113 -13.26 -14.62 -7.67
C PRO A 113 -13.84 -14.37 -6.27
N GLY A 114 -14.25 -13.13 -5.99
CA GLY A 114 -14.71 -12.71 -4.66
C GLY A 114 -13.60 -12.33 -3.68
N GLY A 115 -12.33 -12.40 -4.09
CA GLY A 115 -11.20 -11.94 -3.29
C GLY A 115 -11.21 -10.43 -3.05
N ILE A 116 -10.55 -9.98 -2.01
CA ILE A 116 -10.61 -8.59 -1.51
C ILE A 116 -9.37 -7.80 -1.93
N PHE A 117 -9.56 -6.62 -2.52
CA PHE A 117 -8.51 -5.61 -2.64
C PHE A 117 -8.74 -4.50 -1.60
N GLY A 118 -7.97 -4.51 -0.53
CA GLY A 118 -8.04 -3.53 0.57
C GLY A 118 -7.07 -2.37 0.34
N ILE A 119 -7.60 -1.14 0.31
CA ILE A 119 -6.82 0.08 0.08
C ILE A 119 -7.00 1.04 1.25
N VAL A 120 -5.89 1.40 1.90
CA VAL A 120 -5.83 2.49 2.87
C VAL A 120 -5.03 3.63 2.26
N GLU A 121 -5.62 4.83 2.17
CA GLU A 121 -4.94 5.98 1.55
C GLU A 121 -5.32 7.30 2.22
N HIS A 122 -4.46 8.29 2.07
CA HIS A 122 -4.73 9.67 2.45
C HIS A 122 -5.73 10.29 1.48
N ARG A 123 -6.92 10.64 1.98
CA ARG A 123 -8.02 11.12 1.15
C ARG A 123 -7.88 12.61 0.82
N ALA A 124 -7.84 12.93 -0.47
CA ALA A 124 -7.96 14.29 -0.97
C ALA A 124 -9.41 14.79 -0.90
N LYS A 125 -9.58 16.11 -0.94
CA LYS A 125 -10.92 16.70 -1.13
C LYS A 125 -11.46 16.37 -2.52
N PRO A 126 -12.79 16.19 -2.67
CA PRO A 126 -13.41 16.00 -3.97
C PRO A 126 -12.99 17.07 -4.98
N GLY A 127 -12.79 16.67 -6.22
CA GLY A 127 -12.37 17.57 -7.31
C GLY A 127 -10.90 18.00 -7.29
N THR A 128 -10.05 17.42 -6.42
CA THR A 128 -8.61 17.66 -6.45
C THR A 128 -8.04 17.12 -7.76
N SER A 129 -7.31 17.97 -8.49
CA SER A 129 -6.72 17.60 -9.79
C SER A 129 -5.60 16.55 -9.64
N MET A 130 -5.32 15.81 -10.72
CA MET A 130 -4.24 14.82 -10.78
C MET A 130 -2.89 15.42 -10.38
N ASP A 131 -2.57 16.63 -10.86
CA ASP A 131 -1.30 17.31 -10.53
C ASP A 131 -1.22 17.64 -9.04
N MET A 132 -2.34 18.06 -8.44
CA MET A 132 -2.39 18.31 -7.00
C MET A 132 -2.31 17.01 -6.18
N MET A 133 -2.93 15.93 -6.62
CA MET A 133 -2.78 14.62 -5.97
C MET A 133 -1.31 14.17 -6.00
N LYS A 134 -0.64 14.23 -7.14
CA LYS A 134 0.80 13.91 -7.27
C LYS A 134 1.69 14.80 -6.39
N LYS A 135 1.35 16.07 -6.26
CA LYS A 135 2.13 17.03 -5.48
C LYS A 135 1.93 16.87 -3.97
N SER A 136 0.73 16.54 -3.54
CA SER A 136 0.35 16.50 -2.13
C SER A 136 0.40 15.08 -1.53
N GLY A 137 0.28 14.04 -2.34
CA GLY A 137 0.15 12.65 -1.88
C GLY A 137 -1.23 12.30 -1.34
N TYR A 138 -2.21 13.20 -1.41
CA TYR A 138 -3.61 12.91 -1.13
C TYR A 138 -4.31 12.47 -2.40
N VAL A 139 -5.07 11.38 -2.36
CA VAL A 139 -5.79 10.82 -3.53
C VAL A 139 -7.28 10.96 -3.31
N THR A 140 -8.02 11.38 -4.35
CA THR A 140 -9.48 11.46 -4.26
C THR A 140 -10.09 10.07 -4.27
N GLU A 141 -11.20 9.91 -3.57
CA GLU A 141 -11.97 8.67 -3.57
C GLU A 141 -12.48 8.34 -4.97
N GLU A 142 -12.93 9.37 -5.70
CA GLU A 142 -13.41 9.23 -7.09
C GLU A 142 -12.34 8.60 -7.98
N HIS A 143 -11.08 9.09 -7.90
CA HIS A 143 -9.99 8.54 -8.71
C HIS A 143 -9.66 7.09 -8.34
N ALA A 144 -9.64 6.78 -7.03
CA ALA A 144 -9.40 5.41 -6.57
C ALA A 144 -10.49 4.44 -7.06
N LEU A 145 -11.75 4.87 -7.02
CA LEU A 145 -12.89 4.08 -7.50
C LEU A 145 -12.91 3.95 -9.02
N GLU A 146 -12.55 5.00 -9.75
CA GLU A 146 -12.49 4.98 -11.23
C GLU A 146 -11.46 3.95 -11.71
N ILE A 147 -10.25 3.97 -11.16
CA ILE A 147 -9.22 3.00 -11.55
C ILE A 147 -9.58 1.57 -11.13
N ALA A 148 -10.14 1.39 -9.95
CA ALA A 148 -10.61 0.08 -9.50
C ALA A 148 -11.68 -0.50 -10.44
N LYS A 149 -12.69 0.29 -10.77
CA LYS A 149 -13.75 -0.10 -11.71
C LYS A 149 -13.24 -0.41 -13.11
N LYS A 150 -12.28 0.38 -13.61
CA LYS A 150 -11.62 0.13 -14.91
C LYS A 150 -11.02 -1.28 -14.99
N HIS A 151 -10.50 -1.78 -13.88
CA HIS A 151 -9.87 -3.11 -13.79
C HIS A 151 -10.80 -4.22 -13.27
N GLY A 152 -12.13 -3.99 -13.22
CA GLY A 152 -13.13 -5.00 -12.90
C GLY A 152 -13.44 -5.17 -11.41
N PHE A 153 -12.94 -4.28 -10.54
CA PHE A 153 -13.29 -4.28 -9.13
C PHE A 153 -14.63 -3.58 -8.88
N GLU A 154 -15.34 -4.07 -7.87
CA GLU A 154 -16.56 -3.44 -7.35
C GLU A 154 -16.33 -2.98 -5.91
N LEU A 155 -16.82 -1.78 -5.56
CA LEU A 155 -16.75 -1.28 -4.19
C LEU A 155 -17.72 -2.06 -3.31
N VAL A 156 -17.19 -2.72 -2.28
CA VAL A 156 -18.00 -3.50 -1.31
C VAL A 156 -18.24 -2.72 -0.03
N ALA A 157 -17.24 -1.98 0.45
CA ALA A 157 -17.34 -1.23 1.70
C ALA A 157 -16.32 -0.09 1.76
N THR A 158 -16.64 0.92 2.56
CA THR A 158 -15.72 1.98 2.99
C THR A 158 -15.65 2.01 4.52
N SER A 159 -14.55 2.55 5.06
CA SER A 159 -14.40 2.70 6.51
C SER A 159 -13.72 4.02 6.85
N GLU A 160 -14.21 4.66 7.89
CA GLU A 160 -13.66 5.89 8.45
C GLU A 160 -12.79 5.63 9.70
N VAL A 161 -12.42 4.37 9.97
CA VAL A 161 -11.66 4.00 11.18
C VAL A 161 -10.32 4.72 11.31
N ASN A 162 -9.70 5.08 10.19
CA ASN A 162 -8.45 5.83 10.13
C ASN A 162 -8.65 7.34 9.87
N ALA A 163 -9.90 7.81 9.78
CA ALA A 163 -10.16 9.22 9.54
C ALA A 163 -9.77 10.07 10.74
N ASN A 164 -8.97 11.11 10.50
CA ASN A 164 -8.62 12.10 11.52
C ASN A 164 -9.16 13.46 11.10
N PRO A 165 -10.15 14.04 11.84
CA PRO A 165 -10.72 15.34 11.49
C PRO A 165 -9.73 16.50 11.58
N LYS A 166 -8.57 16.30 12.23
CA LYS A 166 -7.47 17.27 12.25
C LYS A 166 -6.69 17.31 10.93
N ASP A 167 -6.79 16.25 10.09
CA ASP A 167 -6.16 16.23 8.77
C ASP A 167 -6.96 17.07 7.77
N THR A 168 -6.50 18.28 7.53
CA THR A 168 -7.13 19.22 6.60
C THR A 168 -6.73 19.02 5.14
N ALA A 169 -5.84 18.05 4.85
CA ALA A 169 -5.31 17.69 3.54
C ALA A 169 -4.67 18.86 2.76
N ASN A 170 -4.19 19.89 3.45
CA ASN A 170 -3.57 21.09 2.85
C ASN A 170 -2.21 21.43 3.46
N HIS A 171 -1.50 20.43 3.99
CA HIS A 171 -0.20 20.63 4.63
C HIS A 171 0.87 21.07 3.65
N PRO A 172 1.89 21.87 4.10
CA PRO A 172 2.87 22.51 3.21
C PRO A 172 3.67 21.57 2.28
N LYS A 173 3.87 20.32 2.70
CA LYS A 173 4.52 19.25 1.91
C LYS A 173 3.58 18.06 1.68
N GLY A 174 2.26 18.32 1.68
CA GLY A 174 1.27 17.27 1.57
C GLY A 174 1.40 16.23 2.68
N VAL A 175 1.10 14.98 2.39
CA VAL A 175 1.19 13.84 3.33
C VAL A 175 2.57 13.67 3.96
N TRP A 176 3.63 14.11 3.26
CA TRP A 176 5.00 14.03 3.75
C TRP A 176 5.33 15.07 4.83
N THR A 177 4.42 15.97 5.16
CA THR A 177 4.48 16.80 6.37
C THR A 177 4.24 15.96 7.61
N LEU A 178 3.43 14.91 7.49
CA LEU A 178 2.98 14.02 8.56
C LEU A 178 4.03 12.93 8.90
N PRO A 179 3.86 12.20 10.02
CA PRO A 179 4.64 11.02 10.33
C PRO A 179 4.54 9.96 9.19
N PRO A 180 5.54 9.12 9.01
CA PRO A 180 6.86 9.14 9.66
C PRO A 180 7.85 10.09 8.97
N ASN A 181 7.45 10.78 7.91
CA ASN A 181 8.35 11.57 7.07
C ASN A 181 8.82 12.86 7.70
N TYR A 182 7.92 13.64 8.31
CA TYR A 182 8.20 14.94 8.92
C TYR A 182 9.11 15.83 8.05
N ARG A 183 8.76 16.06 6.79
CA ARG A 183 9.60 16.86 5.86
C ARG A 183 9.85 18.30 6.29
N LEU A 184 9.09 18.81 7.26
CA LEU A 184 9.34 20.10 7.91
C LEU A 184 10.25 19.99 9.13
N LYS A 185 10.77 18.79 9.44
CA LYS A 185 11.64 18.48 10.59
C LYS A 185 10.96 18.84 11.91
N ASP A 186 11.50 19.79 12.65
CA ASP A 186 11.00 20.20 13.98
C ASP A 186 9.92 21.29 13.91
N GLN A 187 9.66 21.87 12.70
CA GLN A 187 8.62 22.88 12.56
C GLN A 187 7.25 22.28 12.79
N ASP A 188 6.54 22.74 13.81
CA ASP A 188 5.18 22.29 14.19
C ASP A 188 5.05 20.76 14.36
N ARG A 189 6.15 20.09 14.76
CA ARG A 189 6.24 18.63 14.82
C ARG A 189 5.13 18.00 15.65
N ASP A 190 4.87 18.53 16.85
CA ASP A 190 3.84 17.99 17.76
C ASP A 190 2.46 18.04 17.12
N LYS A 191 2.14 19.17 16.48
CA LYS A 191 0.89 19.33 15.71
C LYS A 191 0.72 18.25 14.64
N TYR A 192 1.78 17.99 13.86
CA TYR A 192 1.72 17.00 12.78
C TYR A 192 1.74 15.57 13.31
N THR A 193 2.33 15.31 14.47
CA THR A 193 2.27 14.00 15.15
C THR A 193 0.85 13.63 15.54
N GLU A 194 0.03 14.60 15.93
CA GLU A 194 -1.37 14.35 16.30
C GLU A 194 -2.30 14.06 15.10
N ILE A 195 -1.85 14.34 13.89
CA ILE A 195 -2.65 14.21 12.67
C ILE A 195 -2.41 12.86 11.98
N GLY A 196 -1.16 12.38 11.93
CA GLY A 196 -0.77 11.26 11.09
C GLY A 196 -0.59 9.91 11.71
#